data_b40bfad1ca9dbd4f9fc5caa18ef72355
#
_entry.id   b40bfad1ca9dbd4f9fc5caa18ef72355
#
_cell.length_a   1.000
_cell.length_b   1.000
_cell.length_c   1.000
_cell.angle_alpha   90.00
_cell.angle_beta   90.00
_cell.angle_gamma   90.00
#
_symmetry.space_group_name_H-M   'P 1'
#
loop_
_entity.id
_entity.type
_entity.pdbx_description
1 polymer ?
#
loop_
_entity_poly.entity_id
_entity_poly.type
_entity_poly.pdbx_seq_one_letter_code
_entity_poly.pdbx_strand_id
1 'polypeptide(L)'
;MKDYLEYIEESTNTVKIKTRLSKLLVVLCYLVIWAFNIMASWRFSAGSITEAQAGGTQWIMLPAATIVLSLLIGKNNYWGKYKWLAPIGFGLMFMLSVYASYGMRERLIFNRVDLQTLSFFFIGTIASMIGMALGHALFADEKSKEKSE
;
A
#
# COMPACT_ATOMS: atom_id res chain seq x y z
N MET A 1 3.93 23.34 -38.82
CA MET A 1 2.71 22.77 -38.21
C MET A 1 2.88 21.29 -37.88
N LYS A 2 3.47 20.47 -38.75
CA LYS A 2 3.76 19.04 -38.46
C LYS A 2 4.70 18.85 -37.26
N ASP A 3 5.80 19.59 -37.18
CA ASP A 3 6.81 19.51 -36.12
C ASP A 3 6.24 19.87 -34.75
N TYR A 4 5.27 20.78 -34.70
CA TYR A 4 4.60 21.16 -33.47
C TYR A 4 3.66 20.07 -32.94
N LEU A 5 2.97 19.38 -33.83
CA LEU A 5 2.11 18.25 -33.48
C LEU A 5 2.91 17.05 -32.99
N GLU A 6 4.04 16.77 -33.65
CA GLU A 6 4.96 15.69 -33.26
C GLU A 6 5.55 15.94 -31.86
N TYR A 7 5.97 17.17 -31.59
CA TYR A 7 6.47 17.58 -30.26
C TYR A 7 5.40 17.42 -29.15
N ILE A 8 4.14 17.78 -29.42
CA ILE A 8 3.04 17.62 -28.46
C ILE A 8 2.76 16.13 -28.22
N GLU A 9 2.78 15.31 -29.27
CA GLU A 9 2.54 13.88 -29.16
C GLU A 9 3.65 13.17 -28.37
N GLU A 10 4.90 13.50 -28.60
CA GLU A 10 6.05 12.98 -27.87
C GLU A 10 6.01 13.38 -26.39
N SER A 11 5.72 14.65 -26.06
CA SER A 11 5.59 15.12 -24.70
C SER A 11 4.43 14.44 -23.96
N THR A 12 3.29 14.24 -24.64
CA THR A 12 2.12 13.55 -24.07
C THR A 12 2.42 12.08 -23.78
N ASN A 13 3.13 11.40 -24.67
CA ASN A 13 3.54 10.01 -24.49
C ASN A 13 4.52 9.86 -23.33
N THR A 14 5.49 10.76 -23.20
CA THR A 14 6.46 10.78 -22.09
C THR A 14 5.76 10.95 -20.75
N VAL A 15 4.80 11.87 -20.64
CA VAL A 15 4.01 12.08 -19.42
C VAL A 15 3.17 10.83 -19.07
N LYS A 16 2.54 10.19 -20.06
CA LYS A 16 1.77 8.96 -19.84
C LYS A 16 2.65 7.82 -19.33
N ILE A 17 3.84 7.65 -19.90
CA ILE A 17 4.81 6.62 -19.49
C ILE A 17 5.26 6.89 -18.05
N LYS A 18 5.64 8.11 -17.71
CA LYS A 18 6.07 8.52 -16.36
C LYS A 18 4.99 8.24 -15.31
N THR A 19 3.73 8.53 -15.64
CA THR A 19 2.60 8.27 -14.74
C THR A 19 2.35 6.78 -14.55
N ARG A 20 2.49 5.96 -15.59
CA ARG A 20 2.36 4.49 -15.49
C ARG A 20 3.47 3.89 -14.66
N LEU A 21 4.72 4.32 -14.87
CA LEU A 21 5.88 3.89 -14.08
C LEU A 21 5.72 4.24 -12.60
N SER A 22 5.25 5.45 -12.29
CA SER A 22 5.02 5.86 -10.91
C SER A 22 3.96 5.00 -10.20
N LYS A 23 2.85 4.66 -10.89
CA LYS A 23 1.83 3.73 -10.36
C LYS A 23 2.39 2.35 -10.07
N LEU A 24 3.16 1.82 -11.01
CA LEU A 24 3.78 0.50 -10.89
C LEU A 24 4.81 0.48 -9.76
N LEU A 25 5.59 1.53 -9.62
CA LEU A 25 6.59 1.68 -8.56
C LEU A 25 5.95 1.67 -7.17
N VAL A 26 4.83 2.37 -6.97
CA VAL A 26 4.08 2.36 -5.70
C VAL A 26 3.61 0.95 -5.34
N VAL A 27 3.04 0.23 -6.30
CA VAL A 27 2.60 -1.16 -6.08
C VAL A 27 3.78 -2.07 -5.78
N LEU A 28 4.87 -1.92 -6.52
CA LEU A 28 6.07 -2.75 -6.35
C LEU A 28 6.76 -2.51 -5.02
N CYS A 29 6.87 -1.25 -4.57
CA CYS A 29 7.38 -0.91 -3.24
C CYS A 29 6.54 -1.58 -2.13
N TYR A 30 5.21 -1.53 -2.26
CA TYR A 30 4.35 -2.21 -1.28
C TYR A 30 4.57 -3.71 -1.27
N LEU A 31 4.63 -4.35 -2.43
CA LEU A 31 4.87 -5.80 -2.54
C LEU A 31 6.22 -6.21 -1.93
N VAL A 32 7.27 -5.40 -2.13
CA VAL A 32 8.59 -5.65 -1.54
C VAL A 32 8.52 -5.56 -0.02
N ILE A 33 7.90 -4.52 0.54
CA ILE A 33 7.74 -4.37 1.99
C ILE A 33 6.90 -5.52 2.54
N TRP A 34 5.83 -5.90 1.86
CA TRP A 34 4.94 -6.99 2.22
C TRP A 34 5.68 -8.35 2.25
N ALA A 35 6.41 -8.68 1.19
CA ALA A 35 7.20 -9.91 1.11
C ALA A 35 8.30 -9.95 2.18
N PHE A 36 8.99 -8.82 2.39
CA PHE A 36 10.01 -8.69 3.43
C PHE A 36 9.43 -8.95 4.83
N ASN A 37 8.25 -8.42 5.13
CA ASN A 37 7.58 -8.67 6.41
C ASN A 37 7.26 -10.15 6.64
N ILE A 38 6.76 -10.85 5.62
CA ILE A 38 6.49 -12.29 5.72
C ILE A 38 7.80 -13.06 5.96
N MET A 39 8.83 -12.79 5.16
CA MET A 39 10.13 -13.46 5.32
C MET A 39 10.75 -13.19 6.69
N ALA A 40 10.67 -11.97 7.19
CA ALA A 40 11.14 -11.59 8.51
C ALA A 40 10.40 -12.38 9.61
N SER A 41 9.08 -12.46 9.53
CA SER A 41 8.26 -13.22 10.48
C SER A 41 8.66 -14.68 10.57
N TRP A 42 8.96 -15.30 9.43
CA TRP A 42 9.41 -16.70 9.40
C TRP A 42 10.83 -16.89 9.97
N ARG A 43 11.73 -15.97 9.69
CA ARG A 43 13.12 -16.04 10.23
C ARG A 43 13.20 -15.78 11.72
N PHE A 44 12.46 -14.80 12.22
CA PHE A 44 12.47 -14.46 13.66
C PHE A 44 11.73 -15.50 14.49
N SER A 45 10.80 -16.25 13.94
CA SER A 45 10.13 -17.34 14.65
C SER A 45 11.01 -18.58 14.88
N ALA A 46 12.11 -18.70 14.14
CA ALA A 46 13.05 -19.83 14.29
C ALA A 46 14.14 -19.62 15.33
N GLY A 47 14.26 -18.43 15.90
CA GLY A 47 15.30 -18.07 16.89
C GLY A 47 14.75 -17.27 18.05
N SER A 48 15.38 -17.34 19.18
CA SER A 48 15.14 -16.81 20.53
C SER A 48 14.57 -15.37 20.70
N ILE A 49 14.01 -14.76 19.70
CA ILE A 49 13.35 -13.45 19.79
C ILE A 49 11.87 -13.66 20.11
N THR A 50 11.41 -13.05 21.20
CA THR A 50 10.04 -13.13 21.69
C THR A 50 9.04 -12.83 20.57
N GLU A 51 7.94 -13.59 20.52
CA GLU A 51 6.82 -13.42 19.58
C GLU A 51 6.31 -11.96 19.54
N ALA A 52 6.46 -11.24 20.66
CA ALA A 52 6.15 -9.82 20.78
C ALA A 52 7.00 -8.91 19.86
N GLN A 53 8.28 -9.23 19.61
CA GLN A 53 9.14 -8.43 18.75
C GLN A 53 8.88 -8.71 17.27
N ALA A 54 8.63 -9.96 16.90
CA ALA A 54 8.25 -10.31 15.53
C ALA A 54 6.88 -9.73 15.16
N GLY A 55 5.91 -9.79 16.10
CA GLY A 55 4.61 -9.16 15.97
C GLY A 55 4.70 -7.64 15.86
N GLY A 56 5.48 -6.98 16.71
CA GLY A 56 5.62 -5.54 16.73
C GLY A 56 6.06 -4.94 15.39
N THR A 57 7.00 -5.59 14.71
CA THR A 57 7.46 -5.14 13.38
C THR A 57 6.33 -5.18 12.35
N GLN A 58 5.53 -6.23 12.33
CA GLN A 58 4.42 -6.38 11.40
C GLN A 58 3.27 -5.40 11.69
N TRP A 59 2.97 -5.18 12.98
CA TRP A 59 1.92 -4.29 13.43
C TRP A 59 2.21 -2.80 13.20
N ILE A 60 3.47 -2.42 13.09
CA ILE A 60 3.89 -1.03 12.90
C ILE A 60 4.27 -0.79 11.43
N MET A 61 5.12 -1.63 10.85
CA MET A 61 5.65 -1.38 9.50
C MET A 61 4.58 -1.47 8.41
N LEU A 62 3.71 -2.48 8.44
CA LEU A 62 2.69 -2.63 7.40
C LEU A 62 1.64 -1.52 7.41
N PRO A 63 1.01 -1.16 8.56
CA PRO A 63 0.09 -0.03 8.59
C PRO A 63 0.77 1.30 8.23
N ALA A 64 2.00 1.54 8.70
CA ALA A 64 2.75 2.75 8.36
C ALA A 64 3.02 2.82 6.84
N ALA A 65 3.50 1.75 6.23
CA ALA A 65 3.70 1.67 4.78
C ALA A 65 2.39 1.88 4.02
N THR A 66 1.29 1.28 4.50
CA THR A 66 -0.04 1.43 3.92
C THR A 66 -0.51 2.88 3.95
N ILE A 67 -0.33 3.59 5.07
CA ILE A 67 -0.68 5.01 5.20
C ILE A 67 0.13 5.86 4.23
N VAL A 68 1.46 5.69 4.19
CA VAL A 68 2.34 6.48 3.31
C VAL A 68 2.02 6.25 1.83
N LEU A 69 1.83 5.00 1.42
CA LEU A 69 1.52 4.69 0.02
C LEU A 69 0.11 5.14 -0.37
N SER A 70 -0.87 5.01 0.54
CA SER A 70 -2.22 5.53 0.33
C SER A 70 -2.25 7.05 0.25
N LEU A 71 -1.40 7.74 1.01
CA LEU A 71 -1.21 9.20 0.92
C LEU A 71 -0.68 9.59 -0.47
N LEU A 72 0.30 8.87 -1.01
CA LEU A 72 0.82 9.09 -2.36
C LEU A 72 -0.26 8.85 -3.44
N ILE A 73 -1.09 7.84 -3.26
CA ILE A 73 -2.22 7.55 -4.15
C ILE A 73 -3.25 8.68 -4.09
N GLY A 74 -3.57 9.18 -2.90
CA GLY A 74 -4.48 10.30 -2.67
C GLY A 74 -3.97 11.59 -3.30
N LYS A 75 -2.69 11.93 -3.08
CA LYS A 75 -2.01 13.11 -3.66
C LYS A 75 -2.07 13.12 -5.18
N ASN A 76 -1.65 12.04 -5.81
CA ASN A 76 -1.48 11.97 -7.27
C ASN A 76 -2.74 11.57 -8.03
N ASN A 77 -3.81 11.20 -7.32
CA ASN A 77 -5.08 10.75 -7.91
C ASN A 77 -4.90 9.69 -9.02
N TYR A 78 -4.00 8.72 -8.79
CA TYR A 78 -3.49 7.79 -9.81
C TYR A 78 -4.57 6.99 -10.56
N TRP A 79 -5.65 6.62 -9.90
CA TRP A 79 -6.70 5.78 -10.47
C TRP A 79 -8.05 6.48 -10.62
N GLY A 80 -8.15 7.80 -10.48
CA GLY A 80 -9.39 8.53 -10.62
C GLY A 80 -10.52 7.95 -9.75
N LYS A 81 -11.60 7.49 -10.39
CA LYS A 81 -12.74 6.88 -9.68
C LYS A 81 -12.40 5.57 -8.95
N TYR A 82 -11.44 4.81 -9.46
CA TYR A 82 -11.03 3.51 -8.90
C TYR A 82 -10.09 3.62 -7.70
N LYS A 83 -9.68 4.83 -7.30
CA LYS A 83 -8.84 5.03 -6.11
C LYS A 83 -9.44 4.42 -4.83
N TRP A 84 -10.77 4.36 -4.74
CA TRP A 84 -11.47 3.78 -3.60
C TRP A 84 -11.35 2.25 -3.48
N LEU A 85 -10.87 1.58 -4.52
CA LEU A 85 -10.53 0.16 -4.46
C LEU A 85 -9.17 -0.09 -3.79
N ALA A 86 -8.30 0.91 -3.74
CA ALA A 86 -6.98 0.78 -3.11
C ALA A 86 -7.05 0.40 -1.62
N PRO A 87 -7.90 1.01 -0.76
CA PRO A 87 -8.07 0.59 0.63
C PRO A 87 -8.47 -0.87 0.80
N ILE A 88 -9.36 -1.36 -0.05
CA ILE A 88 -9.79 -2.77 -0.03
C ILE A 88 -8.60 -3.68 -0.39
N GLY A 89 -7.84 -3.31 -1.41
CA GLY A 89 -6.62 -4.03 -1.80
C GLY A 89 -5.59 -4.09 -0.69
N PHE A 90 -5.30 -2.97 -0.04
CA PHE A 90 -4.37 -2.91 1.10
C PHE A 90 -4.88 -3.69 2.30
N GLY A 91 -6.18 -3.65 2.60
CA GLY A 91 -6.79 -4.45 3.65
C GLY A 91 -6.65 -5.95 3.40
N LEU A 92 -6.91 -6.40 2.17
CA LEU A 92 -6.72 -7.79 1.77
C LEU A 92 -5.25 -8.22 1.89
N MET A 93 -4.31 -7.40 1.42
CA MET A 93 -2.89 -7.71 1.51
C MET A 93 -2.40 -7.75 2.95
N PHE A 94 -2.94 -6.88 3.83
CA PHE A 94 -2.63 -6.91 5.25
C PHE A 94 -3.16 -8.19 5.91
N MET A 95 -4.41 -8.55 5.64
CA MET A 95 -5.00 -9.82 6.10
C MET A 95 -4.18 -11.03 5.64
N LEU A 96 -3.80 -11.06 4.35
CA LEU A 96 -2.97 -12.12 3.78
C LEU A 96 -1.59 -12.21 4.45
N SER A 97 -0.97 -11.06 4.77
CA SER A 97 0.32 -11.04 5.47
C SER A 97 0.22 -11.67 6.86
N VAL A 98 -0.80 -11.30 7.64
CA VAL A 98 -1.04 -11.87 8.97
C VAL A 98 -1.34 -13.36 8.87
N TYR A 99 -2.19 -13.75 7.92
CA TYR A 99 -2.51 -15.16 7.71
C TYR A 99 -1.27 -15.99 7.31
N ALA A 100 -0.46 -15.50 6.39
CA ALA A 100 0.76 -16.19 5.95
C ALA A 100 1.81 -16.28 7.06
N SER A 101 1.86 -15.29 7.97
CA SER A 101 2.85 -15.26 9.06
C SER A 101 2.41 -16.08 10.27
N TYR A 102 1.18 -15.94 10.71
CA TYR A 102 0.66 -16.56 11.95
C TYR A 102 -0.38 -17.64 11.68
N GLY A 103 -1.40 -17.36 10.89
CA GLY A 103 -2.52 -18.28 10.67
C GLY A 103 -2.10 -19.59 10.00
N MET A 104 -1.17 -19.53 9.05
CA MET A 104 -0.66 -20.73 8.39
C MET A 104 0.19 -21.57 9.35
N ARG A 105 0.96 -20.94 10.22
CA ARG A 105 1.76 -21.59 11.26
C ARG A 105 0.87 -22.24 12.32
N GLU A 106 -0.16 -21.55 12.83
CA GLU A 106 -1.10 -22.12 13.78
C GLU A 106 -1.89 -23.28 13.19
N ARG A 107 -2.30 -23.19 11.93
CA ARG A 107 -2.97 -24.27 11.24
C ARG A 107 -2.09 -25.52 11.08
N LEU A 108 -0.81 -25.32 10.77
CA LEU A 108 0.14 -26.43 10.60
C LEU A 108 0.52 -27.08 11.94
N ILE A 109 0.62 -26.30 13.02
CA ILE A 109 1.08 -26.80 14.33
C ILE A 109 -0.11 -27.23 15.21
N PHE A 110 -1.20 -26.45 15.24
CA PHE A 110 -2.31 -26.64 16.18
C PHE A 110 -3.62 -27.10 15.54
N ASN A 111 -3.66 -27.22 14.21
CA ASN A 111 -4.86 -27.57 13.44
C ASN A 111 -6.10 -26.71 13.77
N ARG A 112 -5.89 -25.45 14.16
CA ARG A 112 -6.93 -24.47 14.49
C ARG A 112 -7.06 -23.44 13.36
N VAL A 113 -8.30 -23.03 13.06
CA VAL A 113 -8.59 -21.93 12.14
C VAL A 113 -8.88 -20.69 12.97
N ASP A 114 -8.00 -19.70 12.89
CA ASP A 114 -8.17 -18.45 13.60
C ASP A 114 -9.04 -17.46 12.80
N LEU A 115 -10.23 -17.19 13.33
CA LEU A 115 -11.16 -16.20 12.76
C LEU A 115 -10.74 -14.75 13.05
N GLN A 116 -9.77 -14.53 13.95
CA GLN A 116 -9.23 -13.20 14.25
C GLN A 116 -8.57 -12.55 13.03
N THR A 117 -8.10 -13.35 12.08
CA THR A 117 -7.48 -12.86 10.84
C THR A 117 -8.35 -11.88 10.06
N LEU A 118 -9.69 -12.01 10.18
CA LEU A 118 -10.63 -11.14 9.48
C LEU A 118 -10.63 -9.70 10.03
N SER A 119 -10.32 -9.52 11.31
CA SER A 119 -10.22 -8.19 11.93
C SER A 119 -9.10 -7.36 11.32
N PHE A 120 -8.02 -8.00 10.85
CA PHE A 120 -6.89 -7.32 10.23
C PHE A 120 -7.22 -6.72 8.87
N PHE A 121 -8.20 -7.27 8.15
CA PHE A 121 -8.72 -6.64 6.94
C PHE A 121 -9.25 -5.24 7.22
N PHE A 122 -10.05 -5.08 8.27
CA PHE A 122 -10.60 -3.78 8.64
C PHE A 122 -9.52 -2.79 9.07
N ILE A 123 -8.52 -3.23 9.84
CA ILE A 123 -7.41 -2.39 10.28
C ILE A 123 -6.63 -1.86 9.07
N GLY A 124 -6.27 -2.72 8.13
CA GLY A 124 -5.56 -2.32 6.90
C GLY A 124 -6.39 -1.39 6.02
N THR A 125 -7.69 -1.65 5.90
CA THR A 125 -8.61 -0.81 5.12
C THR A 125 -8.74 0.58 5.73
N ILE A 126 -8.95 0.68 7.05
CA ILE A 126 -9.08 1.96 7.77
C ILE A 126 -7.79 2.75 7.69
N ALA A 127 -6.63 2.12 7.92
CA ALA A 127 -5.33 2.77 7.81
C ALA A 127 -5.11 3.36 6.40
N SER A 128 -5.48 2.62 5.36
CA SER A 128 -5.40 3.08 3.98
C SER A 128 -6.37 4.23 3.68
N MET A 129 -7.58 4.17 4.20
CA MET A 129 -8.57 5.26 4.04
C MET A 129 -8.09 6.55 4.68
N ILE A 130 -7.51 6.47 5.89
CA ILE A 130 -6.93 7.63 6.58
C ILE A 130 -5.79 8.22 5.73
N GLY A 131 -4.86 7.40 5.26
CA GLY A 131 -3.75 7.84 4.42
C GLY A 131 -4.23 8.53 3.13
N MET A 132 -5.24 7.97 2.47
CA MET A 132 -5.80 8.53 1.24
C MET A 132 -6.58 9.83 1.48
N ALA A 133 -7.33 9.92 2.58
CA ALA A 133 -8.04 11.14 2.96
C ALA A 133 -7.06 12.28 3.28
N LEU A 134 -6.00 11.98 4.04
CA LEU A 134 -4.93 12.94 4.31
C LEU A 134 -4.22 13.38 3.03
N GLY A 135 -3.90 12.44 2.14
CA GLY A 135 -3.29 12.76 0.84
C GLY A 135 -4.17 13.66 -0.02
N HIS A 136 -5.46 13.43 0.01
CA HIS A 136 -6.41 14.28 -0.73
C HIS A 136 -6.55 15.66 -0.10
N ALA A 137 -6.70 15.75 1.23
CA ALA A 137 -6.90 17.01 1.94
C ALA A 137 -5.66 17.92 1.89
N LEU A 138 -4.47 17.38 2.17
CA LEU A 138 -3.24 18.17 2.24
C LEU A 138 -2.79 18.73 0.88
N PHE A 139 -3.10 18.03 -0.22
CA PHE A 139 -2.63 18.42 -1.55
C PHE A 139 -3.75 18.93 -2.48
N ALA A 140 -5.00 18.98 -2.03
CA ALA A 140 -6.09 19.66 -2.74
C ALA A 140 -5.87 21.18 -2.77
N ASP A 141 -5.37 21.74 -1.67
CA ASP A 141 -5.10 23.17 -1.54
C ASP A 141 -3.93 23.67 -2.42
N GLU A 142 -2.89 22.86 -2.64
CA GLU A 142 -1.79 23.23 -3.54
C GLU A 142 -2.28 23.43 -4.98
N LYS A 143 -3.15 22.53 -5.46
CA LYS A 143 -3.72 22.65 -6.83
C LYS A 143 -4.71 23.79 -7.00
N SER A 144 -5.29 24.27 -5.91
CA SER A 144 -6.17 25.44 -5.93
C SER A 144 -5.37 26.74 -6.09
N LYS A 145 -4.18 26.83 -5.48
CA LYS A 145 -3.31 27.99 -5.56
C LYS A 145 -2.63 28.12 -6.91
N GLU A 146 -2.19 27.03 -7.51
CA GLU A 146 -1.55 26.99 -8.84
C GLU A 146 -2.49 27.39 -10.00
N LYS A 147 -3.82 27.31 -9.79
CA LYS A 147 -4.83 27.74 -10.76
C LYS A 147 -5.21 29.23 -10.64
N SER A 148 -4.79 29.90 -9.58
CA SER A 148 -5.12 31.31 -9.30
C SER A 148 -4.00 32.28 -9.67
N GLU A 149 -2.84 31.78 -10.07
CA GLU A 149 -1.73 32.53 -10.71
C GLU A 149 -1.75 32.36 -12.23
#